data_bd5d4352a42fca96903cd7e4b4f9ad6d
#
_entry.id   bd5d4352a42fca96903cd7e4b4f9ad6d
#
_cell.length_a   1.000
_cell.length_b   1.000
_cell.length_c   1.000
_cell.angle_alpha   90.00
_cell.angle_beta   90.00
_cell.angle_gamma   90.00
#
_symmetry.space_group_name_H-M   'P 1'
#
loop_
_entity.id
_entity.type
_entity.pdbx_description
1 polymer ?
#
loop_
_entity_poly.entity_id
_entity_poly.type
_entity_poly.pdbx_seq_one_letter_code
_entity_poly.pdbx_strand_id
1 'polypeptide(L)'
;MDISINFSNNTNSRTINLNFILIGILILAAFFRFYNIGFQGAWLDELHTLKEADPNLTFKELHEVIMWREGIPHFYFIMVRIFGVIFTHSLFSIRLLSVICGVFSVYGMYLLGKEMKNKNMGYIAAILLAIHPFHIEYSQEGRSYSLLILFVIFSFYRLVLFLDQYNLKNALYLGLFSGLITNAHPIGIVNILSVFFIIIICFFFIKGKMEKITYFKNTFICGITTLIVFFPVYQIVSKVSDIQSFWVQKPSFDYVIQVLTNLSGGNIIVFYLTILSLIFIVLNSIYLLTKINNTFIKKDIINNLIITNWVVFFFLFILIKSLGETSIFLNRYLISLVPGFILAISLVIEYIKYKHIKNLITFLISGIFLYVIFNEKKYYTTRVKAQFNDLTEEVIALNPNNETIVSNWGWLLSYYLDRENTIKNVYEKNLDNHINDIKTNSIEQESFWYLDGNSRPYVVLPETEEFLNNNFILDKKIELHDCWARHYISKKAKRTDEVLLKLNQFSNAQFDGSGNLMFFENSKSISPKLILESGNYKLEITAMSLPQDKINNENAKFKVYANSVLLGQVEASEQKL
;
A
#
# COMPACT_ATOMS: atom_id res chain seq x y z
N MET A 1 28.10 17.55 12.22
CA MET A 1 29.51 17.17 12.05
C MET A 1 29.68 16.86 10.57
N ASP A 2 30.35 17.73 9.83
CA ASP A 2 30.58 17.58 8.40
C ASP A 2 32.03 17.12 8.22
N ILE A 3 32.27 15.94 7.64
CA ILE A 3 33.60 15.48 7.27
C ILE A 3 33.80 15.76 5.78
N SER A 4 34.89 16.48 5.43
CA SER A 4 35.30 16.70 4.05
C SER A 4 36.29 15.62 3.63
N ILE A 5 35.95 14.84 2.60
CA ILE A 5 36.88 13.90 1.98
C ILE A 5 37.48 14.58 0.73
N ASN A 6 38.80 14.83 0.76
CA ASN A 6 39.52 15.38 -0.39
C ASN A 6 40.03 14.24 -1.29
N PHE A 7 39.51 14.15 -2.51
CA PHE A 7 40.12 13.36 -3.56
C PHE A 7 41.11 14.24 -4.34
N SER A 8 42.39 14.07 -4.06
CA SER A 8 43.45 14.73 -4.84
C SER A 8 43.72 13.95 -6.12
N ASN A 9 43.16 14.39 -7.25
CA ASN A 9 43.81 14.27 -8.57
C ASN A 9 43.30 15.41 -9.45
N ASN A 10 44.23 16.32 -9.73
CA ASN A 10 44.21 17.44 -10.67
C ASN A 10 42.87 17.94 -11.23
N THR A 11 42.65 19.24 -11.00
CA THR A 11 41.65 20.14 -11.59
C THR A 11 40.21 19.91 -11.19
N ASN A 12 39.78 20.65 -10.16
CA ASN A 12 38.46 20.70 -9.49
C ASN A 12 38.29 19.67 -8.36
N SER A 13 38.88 19.94 -7.21
CA SER A 13 38.55 19.21 -5.97
C SER A 13 37.11 19.47 -5.55
N ARG A 14 36.18 18.58 -5.90
CA ARG A 14 34.84 18.53 -5.31
C ARG A 14 34.96 17.93 -3.91
N THR A 15 34.94 18.73 -2.88
CA THR A 15 34.77 18.26 -1.51
C THR A 15 33.35 17.72 -1.34
N ILE A 16 33.19 16.42 -1.13
CA ILE A 16 31.91 15.81 -0.78
C ILE A 16 31.73 15.98 0.74
N ASN A 17 30.95 16.97 1.16
CA ASN A 17 30.57 17.12 2.55
C ASN A 17 29.45 16.12 2.89
N LEU A 18 29.80 15.03 3.57
CA LEU A 18 28.84 14.04 4.05
C LEU A 18 28.02 14.62 5.22
N ASN A 19 26.71 14.64 5.05
CA ASN A 19 25.78 15.10 6.08
C ASN A 19 25.27 13.92 6.91
N PHE A 20 26.02 13.55 7.97
CA PHE A 20 25.72 12.37 8.81
C PHE A 20 24.34 12.42 9.46
N ILE A 21 23.85 13.61 9.84
CA ILE A 21 22.50 13.76 10.43
C ILE A 21 21.45 13.36 9.41
N LEU A 22 21.56 13.84 8.17
CA LEU A 22 20.61 13.50 7.12
C LEU A 22 20.67 12.01 6.77
N ILE A 23 21.89 11.44 6.70
CA ILE A 23 22.07 9.99 6.46
C ILE A 23 21.39 9.20 7.56
N GLY A 24 21.57 9.57 8.83
CA GLY A 24 20.89 8.91 9.95
C GLY A 24 19.37 8.98 9.87
N ILE A 25 18.82 10.14 9.47
CA ILE A 25 17.37 10.30 9.24
C ILE A 25 16.88 9.43 8.08
N LEU A 26 17.63 9.34 6.98
CA LEU A 26 17.26 8.49 5.83
C LEU A 26 17.35 7.00 6.16
N ILE A 27 18.34 6.57 6.94
CA ILE A 27 18.42 5.19 7.45
C ILE A 27 17.21 4.88 8.34
N LEU A 28 16.84 5.79 9.24
CA LEU A 28 15.64 5.65 10.08
C LEU A 28 14.37 5.58 9.23
N ALA A 29 14.26 6.44 8.21
CA ALA A 29 13.14 6.43 7.27
C ALA A 29 13.04 5.11 6.50
N ALA A 30 14.17 4.58 6.04
CA ALA A 30 14.24 3.29 5.37
C ALA A 30 13.86 2.16 6.34
N PHE A 31 14.39 2.17 7.57
CA PHE A 31 14.08 1.16 8.59
C PHE A 31 12.56 1.04 8.79
N PHE A 32 11.85 2.11 9.10
CA PHE A 32 10.39 2.05 9.33
C PHE A 32 9.57 1.63 8.11
N ARG A 33 10.09 1.83 6.89
CA ARG A 33 9.38 1.47 5.67
C ARG A 33 9.70 0.06 5.18
N PHE A 34 10.89 -0.45 5.49
CA PHE A 34 11.26 -1.84 5.19
C PHE A 34 10.86 -2.81 6.30
N TYR A 35 10.83 -2.34 7.56
CA TYR A 35 10.53 -3.20 8.68
C TYR A 35 9.14 -3.81 8.52
N ASN A 36 9.10 -5.13 8.48
CA ASN A 36 7.89 -5.95 8.41
C ASN A 36 6.97 -5.63 7.21
N ILE A 37 7.54 -5.24 6.06
CA ILE A 37 6.80 -4.83 4.84
C ILE A 37 5.80 -5.90 4.33
N GLY A 38 6.06 -7.18 4.61
CA GLY A 38 5.19 -8.31 4.27
C GLY A 38 4.11 -8.60 5.32
N PHE A 39 4.14 -7.96 6.48
CA PHE A 39 3.24 -8.31 7.59
C PHE A 39 1.78 -8.00 7.28
N GLN A 40 1.44 -6.83 6.78
CA GLN A 40 0.05 -6.51 6.43
C GLN A 40 -0.41 -7.32 5.23
N GLY A 41 -1.64 -7.84 5.27
CA GLY A 41 -2.27 -8.54 4.15
C GLY A 41 -2.34 -7.68 2.89
N ALA A 42 -2.46 -8.33 1.73
CA ALA A 42 -2.78 -7.63 0.50
C ALA A 42 -4.29 -7.35 0.47
N TRP A 43 -4.65 -6.10 0.59
CA TRP A 43 -6.04 -5.69 0.49
C TRP A 43 -6.45 -5.42 -0.97
N LEU A 44 -7.73 -5.18 -1.18
CA LEU A 44 -8.35 -5.15 -2.51
C LEU A 44 -7.59 -4.28 -3.52
N ASP A 45 -7.21 -3.04 -3.16
CA ASP A 45 -6.51 -2.14 -4.08
C ASP A 45 -5.10 -2.65 -4.45
N GLU A 46 -4.42 -3.39 -3.57
CA GLU A 46 -3.13 -4.01 -3.89
C GLU A 46 -3.30 -5.23 -4.81
N LEU A 47 -4.40 -5.98 -4.66
CA LEU A 47 -4.76 -7.05 -5.59
C LEU A 47 -5.01 -6.51 -7.00
N HIS A 48 -5.69 -5.36 -7.12
CA HIS A 48 -5.81 -4.65 -8.38
C HIS A 48 -4.43 -4.30 -8.96
N THR A 49 -3.55 -3.71 -8.14
CA THR A 49 -2.19 -3.37 -8.60
C THR A 49 -1.43 -4.60 -9.10
N LEU A 50 -1.52 -5.73 -8.39
CA LEU A 50 -0.87 -6.98 -8.80
C LEU A 50 -1.39 -7.49 -10.15
N LYS A 51 -2.71 -7.52 -10.34
CA LYS A 51 -3.32 -7.98 -11.60
C LYS A 51 -3.02 -7.04 -12.77
N GLU A 52 -3.13 -5.74 -12.55
CA GLU A 52 -3.02 -4.72 -13.60
C GLU A 52 -1.56 -4.44 -14.00
N ALA A 53 -0.63 -4.59 -13.06
CA ALA A 53 0.80 -4.45 -13.34
C ALA A 53 1.51 -5.77 -13.70
N ASP A 54 0.79 -6.84 -14.00
CA ASP A 54 1.39 -8.12 -14.36
C ASP A 54 2.34 -7.95 -15.57
N PRO A 55 3.64 -8.31 -15.45
CA PRO A 55 4.58 -8.21 -16.53
C PRO A 55 4.22 -8.98 -17.81
N ASN A 56 3.38 -10.00 -17.69
CA ASN A 56 2.93 -10.82 -18.83
C ASN A 56 1.86 -10.13 -19.69
N LEU A 57 1.17 -9.11 -19.17
CA LEU A 57 0.21 -8.35 -19.97
C LEU A 57 0.92 -7.56 -21.06
N THR A 58 0.36 -7.50 -22.26
CA THR A 58 0.78 -6.56 -23.30
C THR A 58 0.48 -5.12 -22.89
N PHE A 59 1.11 -4.13 -23.51
CA PHE A 59 0.77 -2.72 -23.27
C PHE A 59 -0.67 -2.38 -23.66
N LYS A 60 -1.24 -3.07 -24.64
CA LYS A 60 -2.62 -2.90 -25.05
C LYS A 60 -3.58 -3.38 -23.95
N GLU A 61 -3.37 -4.57 -23.42
CA GLU A 61 -4.15 -5.13 -22.32
C GLU A 61 -4.04 -4.26 -21.05
N LEU A 62 -2.83 -3.82 -20.70
CA LEU A 62 -2.63 -2.87 -19.61
C LEU A 62 -3.45 -1.58 -19.82
N HIS A 63 -3.42 -1.01 -21.03
CA HIS A 63 -4.17 0.19 -21.36
C HIS A 63 -5.70 -0.05 -21.23
N GLU A 64 -6.20 -1.15 -21.76
CA GLU A 64 -7.61 -1.50 -21.72
C GLU A 64 -8.11 -1.67 -20.28
N VAL A 65 -7.36 -2.39 -19.43
CA VAL A 65 -7.71 -2.60 -18.03
C VAL A 65 -7.72 -1.28 -17.26
N ILE A 66 -6.68 -0.45 -17.41
CA ILE A 66 -6.61 0.87 -16.77
C ILE A 66 -7.76 1.77 -17.23
N MET A 67 -8.05 1.81 -18.52
CA MET A 67 -9.15 2.63 -19.07
C MET A 67 -10.52 2.10 -18.68
N TRP A 68 -10.67 0.82 -18.38
CA TRP A 68 -11.95 0.26 -17.96
C TRP A 68 -12.23 0.42 -16.47
N ARG A 69 -11.28 0.05 -15.60
CA ARG A 69 -11.50 -0.07 -14.14
C ARG A 69 -10.84 1.01 -13.30
N GLU A 70 -9.62 1.40 -13.66
CA GLU A 70 -8.77 2.19 -12.77
C GLU A 70 -8.98 3.70 -12.93
N GLY A 71 -8.70 4.39 -11.83
CA GLY A 71 -8.56 5.84 -11.82
C GLY A 71 -7.10 6.30 -11.68
N ILE A 72 -6.14 5.36 -11.64
CA ILE A 72 -4.70 5.65 -11.50
C ILE A 72 -4.04 5.60 -12.88
N PRO A 73 -3.17 6.58 -13.21
CA PRO A 73 -2.53 6.65 -14.51
C PRO A 73 -1.50 5.54 -14.79
N HIS A 74 -1.28 5.27 -16.09
CA HIS A 74 -0.37 4.26 -16.61
C HIS A 74 1.04 4.34 -16.03
N PHE A 75 1.55 5.55 -15.78
CA PHE A 75 2.92 5.76 -15.30
C PHE A 75 3.20 4.96 -14.02
N TYR A 76 2.26 4.96 -13.07
CA TYR A 76 2.40 4.19 -11.84
C TYR A 76 2.53 2.69 -12.14
N PHE A 77 1.64 2.11 -12.94
CA PHE A 77 1.64 0.68 -13.28
C PHE A 77 2.89 0.27 -14.08
N ILE A 78 3.36 1.14 -14.98
CA ILE A 78 4.62 0.91 -15.71
C ILE A 78 5.80 0.84 -14.73
N MET A 79 5.88 1.75 -13.75
CA MET A 79 6.94 1.71 -12.73
C MET A 79 6.84 0.44 -11.87
N VAL A 80 5.64 0.06 -11.41
CA VAL A 80 5.42 -1.19 -10.66
C VAL A 80 5.84 -2.41 -11.49
N ARG A 81 5.49 -2.43 -12.78
CA ARG A 81 5.84 -3.50 -13.71
C ARG A 81 7.36 -3.65 -13.87
N ILE A 82 8.10 -2.54 -13.99
CA ILE A 82 9.57 -2.55 -14.04
C ILE A 82 10.13 -3.19 -12.76
N PHE A 83 9.61 -2.85 -11.60
CA PHE A 83 9.99 -3.45 -10.33
C PHE A 83 9.63 -4.94 -10.27
N GLY A 84 8.48 -5.33 -10.80
CA GLY A 84 8.07 -6.73 -10.91
C GLY A 84 8.99 -7.57 -11.78
N VAL A 85 9.50 -7.01 -12.89
CA VAL A 85 10.49 -7.69 -13.75
C VAL A 85 11.84 -7.84 -13.04
N ILE A 86 12.30 -6.82 -12.31
CA ILE A 86 13.60 -6.82 -11.65
C ILE A 86 13.62 -7.70 -10.39
N PHE A 87 12.55 -7.66 -9.57
CA PHE A 87 12.50 -8.26 -8.23
C PHE A 87 11.49 -9.40 -8.10
N THR A 88 11.04 -9.98 -9.19
CA THR A 88 9.92 -10.92 -9.26
C THR A 88 8.58 -10.25 -8.92
N HIS A 89 7.58 -10.49 -9.75
CA HIS A 89 6.25 -9.89 -9.57
C HIS A 89 5.56 -10.46 -8.32
N SER A 90 5.43 -9.66 -7.29
CA SER A 90 4.95 -10.07 -5.97
C SER A 90 4.46 -8.87 -5.15
N LEU A 91 3.78 -9.14 -4.04
CA LEU A 91 3.38 -8.10 -3.09
C LEU A 91 4.59 -7.28 -2.60
N PHE A 92 5.74 -7.91 -2.40
CA PHE A 92 6.97 -7.23 -2.02
C PHE A 92 7.41 -6.22 -3.09
N SER A 93 7.47 -6.62 -4.37
CA SER A 93 7.96 -5.74 -5.44
C SER A 93 7.07 -4.53 -5.68
N ILE A 94 5.74 -4.67 -5.58
CA ILE A 94 4.83 -3.53 -5.72
C ILE A 94 4.94 -2.55 -4.54
N ARG A 95 5.18 -3.05 -3.32
CA ARG A 95 5.42 -2.22 -2.13
C ARG A 95 6.79 -1.56 -2.13
N LEU A 96 7.80 -2.21 -2.72
CA LEU A 96 9.17 -1.68 -2.80
C LEU A 96 9.25 -0.32 -3.50
N LEU A 97 8.47 -0.11 -4.57
CA LEU A 97 8.37 1.20 -5.21
C LEU A 97 7.89 2.26 -4.22
N SER A 98 6.85 1.97 -3.44
CA SER A 98 6.30 2.90 -2.45
C SER A 98 7.28 3.20 -1.32
N VAL A 99 8.03 2.19 -0.85
CA VAL A 99 9.11 2.37 0.14
C VAL A 99 10.17 3.34 -0.36
N ILE A 100 10.66 3.12 -1.58
CA ILE A 100 11.69 3.98 -2.21
C ILE A 100 11.16 5.42 -2.34
N CYS A 101 9.95 5.60 -2.87
CA CYS A 101 9.30 6.91 -2.96
C CYS A 101 9.16 7.57 -1.59
N GLY A 102 8.79 6.79 -0.55
CA GLY A 102 8.66 7.28 0.82
C GLY A 102 9.98 7.77 1.42
N VAL A 103 11.09 7.06 1.19
CA VAL A 103 12.43 7.50 1.63
C VAL A 103 12.88 8.75 0.88
N PHE A 104 12.68 8.80 -0.44
CA PHE A 104 13.00 10.00 -1.23
C PHE A 104 12.11 11.20 -0.88
N SER A 105 10.87 10.98 -0.42
CA SER A 105 10.00 12.04 0.12
C SER A 105 10.60 12.67 1.38
N VAL A 106 11.21 11.88 2.28
CA VAL A 106 11.92 12.39 3.45
C VAL A 106 13.13 13.25 3.04
N TYR A 107 13.89 12.80 2.04
CA TYR A 107 14.97 13.62 1.48
C TYR A 107 14.46 14.91 0.85
N GLY A 108 13.37 14.86 0.09
CA GLY A 108 12.71 16.02 -0.50
C GLY A 108 12.25 17.03 0.57
N MET A 109 11.71 16.55 1.70
CA MET A 109 11.33 17.43 2.83
C MET A 109 12.52 18.13 3.47
N TYR A 110 13.67 17.43 3.59
CA TYR A 110 14.90 18.09 4.02
C TYR A 110 15.29 19.23 3.07
N LEU A 111 15.28 18.95 1.76
CA LEU A 111 15.64 19.96 0.76
C LEU A 111 14.68 21.16 0.81
N LEU A 112 13.39 20.91 0.86
CA LEU A 112 12.35 21.93 0.88
C LEU A 112 12.46 22.81 2.14
N GLY A 113 12.51 22.19 3.34
CA GLY A 113 12.66 22.94 4.59
C GLY A 113 13.96 23.74 4.67
N LYS A 114 15.06 23.15 4.17
CA LYS A 114 16.36 23.84 4.08
C LYS A 114 16.27 25.07 3.18
N GLU A 115 15.62 24.98 2.03
CA GLU A 115 15.52 26.07 1.07
C GLU A 115 14.56 27.17 1.54
N MET A 116 13.45 26.78 2.19
CA MET A 116 12.49 27.73 2.76
C MET A 116 13.13 28.58 3.88
N LYS A 117 13.89 28.00 4.78
CA LYS A 117 14.45 28.73 5.92
C LYS A 117 15.93 28.44 6.15
N ASN A 118 16.29 27.21 6.57
CA ASN A 118 17.65 26.79 6.88
C ASN A 118 17.77 25.28 7.06
N LYS A 119 19.01 24.77 7.22
CA LYS A 119 19.31 23.35 7.42
C LYS A 119 18.53 22.74 8.61
N ASN A 120 18.32 23.50 9.69
CA ASN A 120 17.66 23.01 10.89
C ASN A 120 16.17 22.73 10.65
N MET A 121 15.45 23.64 9.98
CA MET A 121 14.08 23.39 9.51
C MET A 121 14.02 22.15 8.61
N GLY A 122 15.01 21.98 7.72
CA GLY A 122 15.10 20.79 6.87
C GLY A 122 15.23 19.50 7.69
N TYR A 123 16.04 19.47 8.74
CA TYR A 123 16.16 18.29 9.63
C TYR A 123 14.88 18.03 10.40
N ILE A 124 14.23 19.06 10.95
CA ILE A 124 12.96 18.92 11.67
C ILE A 124 11.88 18.35 10.74
N ALA A 125 11.73 18.91 9.54
CA ALA A 125 10.76 18.42 8.58
C ALA A 125 11.04 16.98 8.12
N ALA A 126 12.30 16.65 7.90
CA ALA A 126 12.71 15.30 7.50
C ALA A 126 12.48 14.26 8.59
N ILE A 127 12.87 14.54 9.85
CA ILE A 127 12.68 13.59 10.95
C ILE A 127 11.19 13.35 11.24
N LEU A 128 10.38 14.41 11.24
CA LEU A 128 8.94 14.28 11.44
C LEU A 128 8.28 13.46 10.33
N LEU A 129 8.66 13.65 9.06
CA LEU A 129 8.12 12.82 7.97
C LEU A 129 8.66 11.38 8.02
N ALA A 130 9.93 11.18 8.44
CA ALA A 130 10.54 9.86 8.53
C ALA A 130 9.75 8.89 9.42
N ILE A 131 9.20 9.41 10.52
CA ILE A 131 8.46 8.64 11.53
C ILE A 131 6.95 8.95 11.56
N HIS A 132 6.42 9.66 10.56
CA HIS A 132 5.02 10.02 10.50
C HIS A 132 4.14 8.77 10.26
N PRO A 133 3.19 8.41 11.16
CA PRO A 133 2.43 7.16 11.09
C PRO A 133 1.74 6.98 9.74
N PHE A 134 0.93 7.95 9.33
CA PHE A 134 0.17 7.90 8.09
C PHE A 134 1.06 7.79 6.84
N HIS A 135 2.22 8.47 6.82
CA HIS A 135 3.14 8.38 5.69
C HIS A 135 3.87 7.02 5.63
N ILE A 136 4.17 6.42 6.79
CA ILE A 136 4.75 5.06 6.85
C ILE A 136 3.76 4.04 6.30
N GLU A 137 2.49 4.08 6.73
CA GLU A 137 1.44 3.19 6.25
C GLU A 137 1.34 3.17 4.72
N TYR A 138 1.24 4.35 4.11
CA TYR A 138 1.15 4.47 2.65
C TYR A 138 2.49 4.23 1.92
N SER A 139 3.61 4.28 2.63
CA SER A 139 4.92 3.87 2.07
C SER A 139 5.11 2.35 2.07
N GLN A 140 4.30 1.59 2.84
CA GLN A 140 4.26 0.13 2.85
C GLN A 140 3.08 -0.44 2.06
N GLU A 141 2.46 0.37 1.22
CA GLU A 141 1.31 -0.01 0.43
C GLU A 141 1.65 0.04 -1.06
N GLY A 142 1.30 -1.02 -1.80
CA GLY A 142 1.49 -1.12 -3.24
C GLY A 142 0.49 -0.26 -4.02
N ARG A 143 0.41 1.06 -3.71
CA ARG A 143 -0.44 2.06 -4.37
C ARG A 143 0.33 3.34 -4.66
N SER A 144 -0.20 4.18 -5.51
CA SER A 144 0.49 5.37 -6.05
C SER A 144 0.66 6.54 -5.07
N TYR A 145 0.17 6.44 -3.83
CA TYR A 145 0.14 7.56 -2.88
C TYR A 145 1.52 8.05 -2.46
N SER A 146 2.49 7.15 -2.23
CA SER A 146 3.88 7.55 -1.94
C SER A 146 4.54 8.25 -3.12
N LEU A 147 4.24 7.82 -4.35
CA LEU A 147 4.71 8.47 -5.57
C LEU A 147 4.09 9.87 -5.72
N LEU A 148 2.81 10.02 -5.41
CA LEU A 148 2.10 11.30 -5.38
C LEU A 148 2.79 12.27 -4.42
N ILE A 149 3.01 11.87 -3.16
CA ILE A 149 3.68 12.71 -2.15
C ILE A 149 5.08 13.12 -2.61
N LEU A 150 5.85 12.19 -3.17
CA LEU A 150 7.18 12.46 -3.69
C LEU A 150 7.15 13.60 -4.71
N PHE A 151 6.29 13.50 -5.72
CA PHE A 151 6.21 14.52 -6.76
C PHE A 151 5.65 15.85 -6.25
N VAL A 152 4.69 15.82 -5.32
CA VAL A 152 4.16 17.02 -4.67
C VAL A 152 5.28 17.75 -3.91
N ILE A 153 6.05 17.06 -3.06
CA ILE A 153 7.16 17.67 -2.32
C ILE A 153 8.20 18.26 -3.27
N PHE A 154 8.60 17.53 -4.33
CA PHE A 154 9.56 18.03 -5.29
C PHE A 154 9.01 19.19 -6.12
N SER A 155 7.73 19.23 -6.44
CA SER A 155 7.09 20.35 -7.12
C SER A 155 7.15 21.61 -6.24
N PHE A 156 6.77 21.53 -4.96
CA PHE A 156 6.87 22.67 -4.05
C PHE A 156 8.33 23.07 -3.74
N TYR A 157 9.27 22.12 -3.68
CA TYR A 157 10.69 22.43 -3.61
C TYR A 157 11.15 23.23 -4.84
N ARG A 158 10.75 22.82 -6.04
CA ARG A 158 11.07 23.53 -7.28
C ARG A 158 10.36 24.89 -7.37
N LEU A 159 9.14 24.99 -6.81
CA LEU A 159 8.45 26.27 -6.69
C LEU A 159 9.26 27.28 -5.86
N VAL A 160 9.77 26.88 -4.69
CA VAL A 160 10.62 27.75 -3.86
C VAL A 160 11.86 28.20 -4.63
N LEU A 161 12.55 27.28 -5.31
CA LEU A 161 13.72 27.63 -6.14
C LEU A 161 13.36 28.53 -7.34
N PHE A 162 12.21 28.33 -7.96
CA PHE A 162 11.73 29.16 -9.05
C PHE A 162 11.40 30.58 -8.58
N LEU A 163 10.76 30.71 -7.43
CA LEU A 163 10.43 32.02 -6.87
C LEU A 163 11.66 32.80 -6.37
N ASP A 164 12.72 32.09 -5.96
CA ASP A 164 14.01 32.68 -5.63
C ASP A 164 14.77 33.14 -6.89
N GLN A 165 14.77 32.26 -7.93
CA GLN A 165 15.42 32.53 -9.20
C GLN A 165 14.55 32.03 -10.36
N TYR A 166 13.76 32.93 -10.95
CA TYR A 166 12.85 32.60 -12.06
C TYR A 166 13.60 32.51 -13.41
N ASN A 167 14.53 31.55 -13.51
CA ASN A 167 15.28 31.22 -14.71
C ASN A 167 14.69 30.01 -15.46
N LEU A 168 15.15 29.77 -16.70
CA LEU A 168 14.70 28.70 -17.57
C LEU A 168 14.84 27.32 -16.90
N LYS A 169 15.97 27.05 -16.27
CA LYS A 169 16.23 25.76 -15.61
C LYS A 169 15.19 25.46 -14.52
N ASN A 170 14.94 26.42 -13.65
CA ASN A 170 13.96 26.25 -12.56
C ASN A 170 12.53 26.14 -13.11
N ALA A 171 12.19 26.86 -14.18
CA ALA A 171 10.91 26.77 -14.87
C ALA A 171 10.65 25.37 -15.43
N LEU A 172 11.65 24.80 -16.14
CA LEU A 172 11.55 23.44 -16.71
C LEU A 172 11.39 22.37 -15.63
N TYR A 173 12.20 22.43 -14.55
CA TYR A 173 12.08 21.46 -13.46
C TYR A 173 10.77 21.60 -12.68
N LEU A 174 10.31 22.83 -12.44
CA LEU A 174 9.00 23.05 -11.80
C LEU A 174 7.87 22.49 -12.66
N GLY A 175 7.89 22.78 -13.96
CA GLY A 175 6.90 22.25 -14.90
C GLY A 175 6.91 20.73 -14.97
N LEU A 176 8.10 20.11 -15.01
CA LEU A 176 8.27 18.66 -15.00
C LEU A 176 7.64 18.04 -13.75
N PHE A 177 8.06 18.47 -12.54
CA PHE A 177 7.54 17.88 -11.31
C PHE A 177 6.05 18.17 -11.10
N SER A 178 5.57 19.35 -11.51
CA SER A 178 4.13 19.67 -11.47
C SER A 178 3.31 18.75 -12.36
N GLY A 179 3.75 18.49 -13.60
CA GLY A 179 3.08 17.54 -14.50
C GLY A 179 3.12 16.10 -14.01
N LEU A 180 4.24 15.67 -13.38
CA LEU A 180 4.39 14.33 -12.82
C LEU A 180 3.42 14.05 -11.65
N ILE A 181 2.93 15.05 -10.95
CA ILE A 181 1.96 14.87 -9.86
C ILE A 181 0.71 14.13 -10.37
N THR A 182 0.16 14.55 -11.51
CA THR A 182 -1.03 13.90 -12.09
C THR A 182 -0.72 12.54 -12.70
N ASN A 183 0.54 12.28 -13.08
CA ASN A 183 0.97 10.95 -13.53
C ASN A 183 1.02 9.93 -12.37
N ALA A 184 1.12 10.39 -11.13
CA ALA A 184 0.97 9.53 -9.95
C ALA A 184 -0.50 9.31 -9.61
N HIS A 185 -1.33 10.38 -9.58
CA HIS A 185 -2.74 10.28 -9.21
C HIS A 185 -3.53 11.50 -9.70
N PRO A 186 -4.77 11.32 -10.26
CA PRO A 186 -5.58 12.43 -10.78
C PRO A 186 -5.84 13.56 -9.79
N ILE A 187 -5.99 13.24 -8.49
CA ILE A 187 -6.19 14.23 -7.42
C ILE A 187 -5.06 15.29 -7.37
N GLY A 188 -3.91 14.95 -7.92
CA GLY A 188 -2.75 15.83 -8.02
C GLY A 188 -2.99 17.11 -8.80
N ILE A 189 -4.06 17.19 -9.62
CA ILE A 189 -4.43 18.41 -10.34
C ILE A 189 -4.67 19.58 -9.36
N VAL A 190 -5.20 19.30 -8.17
CA VAL A 190 -5.44 20.31 -7.12
C VAL A 190 -4.11 20.90 -6.63
N ASN A 191 -3.06 20.08 -6.51
CA ASN A 191 -1.72 20.56 -6.16
C ASN A 191 -1.11 21.43 -7.27
N ILE A 192 -1.32 21.07 -8.55
CA ILE A 192 -0.89 21.89 -9.69
C ILE A 192 -1.57 23.27 -9.64
N LEU A 193 -2.88 23.29 -9.44
CA LEU A 193 -3.64 24.54 -9.31
C LEU A 193 -3.12 25.38 -8.13
N SER A 194 -2.80 24.77 -6.99
CA SER A 194 -2.20 25.42 -5.83
C SER A 194 -0.84 26.05 -6.18
N VAL A 195 0.04 25.34 -6.90
CA VAL A 195 1.34 25.84 -7.36
C VAL A 195 1.18 27.07 -8.27
N PHE A 196 0.33 26.97 -9.29
CA PHE A 196 0.12 28.07 -10.23
C PHE A 196 -0.58 29.27 -9.58
N PHE A 197 -1.48 29.04 -8.62
CA PHE A 197 -2.09 30.11 -7.84
C PHE A 197 -1.03 30.94 -7.09
N ILE A 198 -0.04 30.30 -6.47
CA ILE A 198 1.08 30.99 -5.81
C ILE A 198 1.91 31.78 -6.84
N ILE A 199 2.21 31.16 -7.99
CA ILE A 199 2.96 31.83 -9.05
C ILE A 199 2.25 33.11 -9.51
N ILE A 200 0.93 33.05 -9.69
CA ILE A 200 0.12 34.22 -10.10
C ILE A 200 0.16 35.30 -9.01
N ILE A 201 -0.02 34.93 -7.74
CA ILE A 201 0.05 35.92 -6.64
C ILE A 201 1.44 36.55 -6.58
N CYS A 202 2.51 35.77 -6.70
CA CYS A 202 3.88 36.30 -6.63
C CYS A 202 4.22 37.27 -7.77
N PHE A 203 3.56 37.16 -8.93
CA PHE A 203 3.71 38.11 -10.04
C PHE A 203 3.41 39.57 -9.62
N PHE A 204 2.42 39.77 -8.76
CA PHE A 204 2.03 41.11 -8.30
C PHE A 204 3.08 41.74 -7.34
N PHE A 205 3.94 40.94 -6.74
CA PHE A 205 5.02 41.42 -5.86
C PHE A 205 6.29 41.83 -6.62
N ILE A 206 6.37 41.59 -7.94
CA ILE A 206 7.52 41.96 -8.77
C ILE A 206 7.35 43.42 -9.23
N LYS A 207 8.36 44.27 -9.01
CA LYS A 207 8.28 45.71 -9.29
C LYS A 207 8.86 46.11 -10.65
N GLY A 208 9.94 45.47 -11.09
CA GLY A 208 10.65 45.84 -12.33
C GLY A 208 9.93 45.36 -13.60
N LYS A 209 9.82 46.16 -14.66
CA LYS A 209 9.21 45.78 -15.93
C LYS A 209 9.94 44.61 -16.59
N MET A 210 11.27 44.67 -16.66
CA MET A 210 12.08 43.57 -17.25
C MET A 210 12.02 42.30 -16.42
N GLU A 211 11.97 42.40 -15.10
CA GLU A 211 11.79 41.28 -14.19
C GLU A 211 10.42 40.60 -14.38
N LYS A 212 9.34 41.41 -14.52
CA LYS A 212 7.99 40.90 -14.85
C LYS A 212 7.96 40.14 -16.19
N ILE A 213 8.63 40.65 -17.20
CA ILE A 213 8.70 40.00 -18.51
C ILE A 213 9.44 38.67 -18.39
N THR A 214 10.59 38.65 -17.71
CA THR A 214 11.37 37.43 -17.48
C THR A 214 10.59 36.39 -16.66
N TYR A 215 9.92 36.83 -15.61
CA TYR A 215 9.06 36.00 -14.79
C TYR A 215 7.93 35.40 -15.60
N PHE A 216 7.19 36.22 -16.35
CA PHE A 216 6.09 35.78 -17.20
C PHE A 216 6.55 34.79 -18.26
N LYS A 217 7.66 35.06 -18.96
CA LYS A 217 8.25 34.15 -19.96
C LYS A 217 8.54 32.77 -19.35
N ASN A 218 9.21 32.73 -18.19
CA ASN A 218 9.59 31.50 -17.54
C ASN A 218 8.39 30.78 -16.90
N THR A 219 7.38 31.52 -16.40
CA THR A 219 6.10 30.95 -15.98
C THR A 219 5.36 30.29 -17.14
N PHE A 220 5.36 30.91 -18.31
CA PHE A 220 4.76 30.36 -19.52
C PHE A 220 5.46 29.05 -19.95
N ILE A 221 6.81 29.02 -19.90
CA ILE A 221 7.59 27.80 -20.17
C ILE A 221 7.25 26.72 -19.14
N CYS A 222 7.15 27.07 -17.86
CA CYS A 222 6.72 26.16 -16.80
C CYS A 222 5.34 25.56 -17.12
N GLY A 223 4.38 26.40 -17.51
CA GLY A 223 3.03 25.97 -17.90
C GLY A 223 3.04 24.99 -19.08
N ILE A 224 3.76 25.32 -20.15
CA ILE A 224 3.90 24.42 -21.32
C ILE A 224 4.52 23.09 -20.91
N THR A 225 5.60 23.11 -20.11
CA THR A 225 6.24 21.89 -19.65
C THR A 225 5.29 21.04 -18.81
N THR A 226 4.50 21.67 -17.92
CA THR A 226 3.46 20.99 -17.14
C THR A 226 2.44 20.33 -18.05
N LEU A 227 1.95 21.05 -19.08
CA LEU A 227 0.95 20.51 -20.01
C LEU A 227 1.50 19.35 -20.86
N ILE A 228 2.74 19.43 -21.32
CA ILE A 228 3.38 18.32 -22.07
C ILE A 228 3.45 17.07 -21.22
N VAL A 229 3.87 17.19 -19.94
CA VAL A 229 3.96 16.05 -19.03
C VAL A 229 2.59 15.54 -18.57
N PHE A 230 1.60 16.43 -18.48
CA PHE A 230 0.22 16.10 -18.15
C PHE A 230 -0.52 15.40 -19.31
N PHE A 231 -0.19 15.74 -20.56
CA PHE A 231 -0.96 15.30 -21.74
C PHE A 231 -1.21 13.79 -21.81
N PRO A 232 -0.24 12.88 -21.51
CA PRO A 232 -0.48 11.44 -21.54
C PRO A 232 -1.58 10.96 -20.59
N VAL A 233 -1.87 11.71 -19.52
CA VAL A 233 -2.85 11.32 -18.49
C VAL A 233 -4.19 12.04 -18.63
N TYR A 234 -4.33 12.93 -19.61
CA TYR A 234 -5.53 13.72 -19.83
C TYR A 234 -6.81 12.87 -19.88
N GLN A 235 -6.77 11.76 -20.65
CA GLN A 235 -7.93 10.88 -20.80
C GLN A 235 -8.39 10.27 -19.48
N ILE A 236 -7.47 9.86 -18.61
CA ILE A 236 -7.80 9.28 -17.29
C ILE A 236 -8.37 10.37 -16.37
N VAL A 237 -7.74 11.54 -16.35
CA VAL A 237 -8.23 12.66 -15.55
C VAL A 237 -9.63 13.10 -15.99
N SER A 238 -9.89 13.16 -17.29
CA SER A 238 -11.23 13.44 -17.83
C SER A 238 -12.22 12.37 -17.39
N LYS A 239 -11.92 11.08 -17.61
CA LYS A 239 -12.76 9.96 -17.19
C LYS A 239 -13.11 10.02 -15.69
N VAL A 240 -12.13 10.29 -14.83
CA VAL A 240 -12.35 10.38 -13.37
C VAL A 240 -13.18 11.61 -13.02
N SER A 241 -13.05 12.73 -13.75
CA SER A 241 -13.84 13.93 -13.52
C SER A 241 -15.32 13.75 -13.89
N ASP A 242 -15.62 12.86 -14.83
CA ASP A 242 -16.97 12.58 -15.33
C ASP A 242 -17.77 11.59 -14.47
N ILE A 243 -17.15 11.02 -13.44
CA ILE A 243 -17.83 10.10 -12.50
C ILE A 243 -18.91 10.86 -11.75
N GLN A 244 -20.18 10.49 -11.99
CA GLN A 244 -21.35 11.13 -11.37
C GLN A 244 -21.75 10.51 -10.04
N SER A 245 -21.42 9.25 -9.81
CA SER A 245 -21.67 8.56 -8.54
C SER A 245 -20.41 7.86 -8.03
N PHE A 246 -20.08 8.05 -6.78
CA PHE A 246 -18.94 7.42 -6.14
C PHE A 246 -19.36 6.90 -4.77
N TRP A 247 -18.81 5.79 -4.33
CA TRP A 247 -19.19 5.11 -3.09
C TRP A 247 -18.88 5.90 -1.81
N VAL A 248 -18.09 6.97 -1.93
CA VAL A 248 -17.70 7.83 -0.80
C VAL A 248 -18.85 8.72 -0.38
N GLN A 249 -19.23 8.62 0.88
CA GLN A 249 -20.29 9.46 1.46
C GLN A 249 -19.82 10.90 1.66
N LYS A 250 -20.77 11.84 1.71
CA LYS A 250 -20.48 13.23 2.08
C LYS A 250 -19.91 13.27 3.50
N PRO A 251 -18.82 14.03 3.73
CA PRO A 251 -18.17 14.04 5.02
C PRO A 251 -19.06 14.73 6.08
N SER A 252 -19.24 14.06 7.22
CA SER A 252 -19.72 14.71 8.44
C SER A 252 -18.62 15.54 9.09
N PHE A 253 -18.98 16.44 9.99
CA PHE A 253 -18.01 17.24 10.73
C PHE A 253 -17.03 16.37 11.52
N ASP A 254 -17.53 15.36 12.23
CA ASP A 254 -16.70 14.43 13.00
C ASP A 254 -15.76 13.63 12.13
N TYR A 255 -16.20 13.20 10.95
CA TYR A 255 -15.34 12.52 9.99
C TYR A 255 -14.24 13.43 9.45
N VAL A 256 -14.52 14.72 9.20
CA VAL A 256 -13.51 15.71 8.83
C VAL A 256 -12.43 15.83 9.91
N ILE A 257 -12.83 15.97 11.18
CA ILE A 257 -11.89 16.04 12.32
C ILE A 257 -11.05 14.75 12.42
N GLN A 258 -11.68 13.61 12.29
CA GLN A 258 -10.99 12.31 12.30
C GLN A 258 -9.94 12.22 11.18
N VAL A 259 -10.29 12.61 9.96
CA VAL A 259 -9.37 12.61 8.81
C VAL A 259 -8.20 13.55 9.05
N LEU A 260 -8.46 14.79 9.48
CA LEU A 260 -7.40 15.77 9.76
C LEU A 260 -6.50 15.32 10.92
N THR A 261 -7.05 14.67 11.93
CA THR A 261 -6.27 14.09 13.04
C THR A 261 -5.34 12.99 12.51
N ASN A 262 -5.84 12.07 11.67
CA ASN A 262 -5.02 11.03 11.04
C ASN A 262 -3.89 11.61 10.19
N LEU A 263 -4.19 12.63 9.38
CA LEU A 263 -3.20 13.33 8.55
C LEU A 263 -2.18 14.14 9.36
N SER A 264 -2.51 14.52 10.58
CA SER A 264 -1.58 15.18 11.52
C SER A 264 -0.71 14.20 12.31
N GLY A 265 -0.85 12.89 12.07
CA GLY A 265 -0.08 11.83 12.72
C GLY A 265 -0.87 10.93 13.68
N GLY A 266 -2.20 10.97 13.60
CA GLY A 266 -3.09 10.08 14.36
C GLY A 266 -3.34 10.49 15.82
N ASN A 267 -2.88 11.68 16.24
CA ASN A 267 -3.03 12.14 17.63
C ASN A 267 -3.65 13.54 17.69
N ILE A 268 -4.64 13.71 18.57
CA ILE A 268 -5.41 14.95 18.69
C ILE A 268 -4.54 16.14 19.13
N ILE A 269 -3.52 15.93 19.95
CA ILE A 269 -2.61 16.99 20.40
C ILE A 269 -1.82 17.53 19.21
N VAL A 270 -1.29 16.65 18.36
CA VAL A 270 -0.54 17.06 17.16
C VAL A 270 -1.47 17.73 16.15
N PHE A 271 -2.72 17.30 16.05
CA PHE A 271 -3.73 18.00 15.24
C PHE A 271 -3.93 19.44 15.70
N TYR A 272 -4.16 19.69 16.99
CA TYR A 272 -4.27 21.07 17.49
C TYR A 272 -2.98 21.88 17.31
N LEU A 273 -1.80 21.27 17.52
CA LEU A 273 -0.51 21.93 17.21
C LEU A 273 -0.39 22.31 15.74
N THR A 274 -0.89 21.48 14.83
CA THR A 274 -0.92 21.78 13.39
C THR A 274 -1.82 22.99 13.10
N ILE A 275 -3.03 23.02 13.65
CA ILE A 275 -3.96 24.13 13.47
C ILE A 275 -3.39 25.44 14.06
N LEU A 276 -2.84 25.39 15.27
CA LEU A 276 -2.21 26.55 15.91
C LEU A 276 -1.00 27.02 15.10
N SER A 277 -0.23 26.12 14.50
CA SER A 277 0.89 26.47 13.62
C SER A 277 0.40 27.19 12.37
N LEU A 278 -0.66 26.74 11.73
CA LEU A 278 -1.25 27.40 10.57
C LEU A 278 -1.79 28.79 10.91
N ILE A 279 -2.51 28.92 12.04
CA ILE A 279 -2.99 30.22 12.54
C ILE A 279 -1.82 31.16 12.79
N PHE A 280 -0.76 30.69 13.47
CA PHE A 280 0.44 31.48 13.71
C PHE A 280 1.08 31.97 12.41
N ILE A 281 1.20 31.10 11.39
CA ILE A 281 1.78 31.45 10.08
C ILE A 281 0.97 32.55 9.40
N VAL A 282 -0.38 32.47 9.45
CA VAL A 282 -1.26 33.50 8.89
C VAL A 282 -1.09 34.84 9.63
N LEU A 283 -1.14 34.82 10.96
CA LEU A 283 -0.96 36.04 11.79
C LEU A 283 0.43 36.64 11.59
N ASN A 284 1.48 35.80 11.52
CA ASN A 284 2.83 36.23 11.22
C ASN A 284 2.94 36.86 9.83
N SER A 285 2.23 36.32 8.83
CA SER A 285 2.19 36.91 7.49
C SER A 285 1.57 38.33 7.51
N ILE A 286 0.46 38.50 8.22
CA ILE A 286 -0.20 39.83 8.39
C ILE A 286 0.76 40.81 9.08
N TYR A 287 1.43 40.36 10.16
CA TYR A 287 2.43 41.20 10.86
C TYR A 287 3.60 41.60 9.95
N LEU A 288 4.15 40.66 9.15
CA LEU A 288 5.24 40.92 8.24
C LEU A 288 4.85 41.89 7.10
N LEU A 289 3.57 41.83 6.65
CA LEU A 289 3.05 42.79 5.65
C LEU A 289 3.09 44.24 6.13
N THR A 290 3.01 44.52 7.44
CA THR A 290 3.15 45.86 8.00
C THR A 290 4.60 46.37 7.99
N LYS A 291 5.59 45.48 7.72
CA LYS A 291 7.04 45.79 7.77
C LYS A 291 7.78 45.57 6.43
N ILE A 292 7.09 45.68 5.32
CA ILE A 292 7.49 45.16 3.98
C ILE A 292 8.76 45.82 3.33
N ASN A 293 9.58 46.56 4.02
CA ASN A 293 10.73 47.25 3.42
C ASN A 293 12.03 46.44 3.30
N ASN A 294 12.06 45.14 3.70
CA ASN A 294 13.25 44.30 3.71
C ASN A 294 13.06 43.03 2.82
N THR A 295 14.13 42.65 2.08
CA THR A 295 14.14 41.47 1.20
C THR A 295 13.96 40.15 1.95
N PHE A 296 14.51 40.02 3.16
CA PHE A 296 14.32 38.84 4.03
C PHE A 296 12.87 38.69 4.47
N ILE A 297 12.20 39.77 4.82
CA ILE A 297 10.78 39.78 5.18
C ILE A 297 9.93 39.31 4.01
N LYS A 298 10.30 39.68 2.76
CA LYS A 298 9.60 39.22 1.56
C LYS A 298 9.69 37.71 1.38
N LYS A 299 10.84 37.06 1.62
CA LYS A 299 11.01 35.60 1.52
C LYS A 299 10.16 34.86 2.57
N ASP A 300 10.15 35.35 3.80
CA ASP A 300 9.34 34.76 4.87
C ASP A 300 7.83 34.84 4.56
N ILE A 301 7.34 35.95 4.00
CA ILE A 301 5.93 36.06 3.57
C ILE A 301 5.61 35.07 2.46
N ILE A 302 6.48 34.92 1.47
CA ILE A 302 6.29 33.96 0.38
C ILE A 302 6.25 32.52 0.91
N ASN A 303 7.15 32.15 1.81
CA ASN A 303 7.19 30.83 2.43
C ASN A 303 5.92 30.54 3.25
N ASN A 304 5.46 31.52 4.02
CA ASN A 304 4.21 31.44 4.75
C ASN A 304 3.01 31.26 3.80
N LEU A 305 2.99 32.02 2.69
CA LEU A 305 1.96 31.91 1.66
C LEU A 305 1.96 30.52 1.01
N ILE A 306 3.14 29.96 0.70
CA ILE A 306 3.27 28.62 0.13
C ILE A 306 2.64 27.57 1.05
N ILE A 307 3.00 27.57 2.34
CA ILE A 307 2.48 26.59 3.31
C ILE A 307 0.96 26.75 3.47
N THR A 308 0.50 27.98 3.70
CA THR A 308 -0.92 28.27 3.92
C THR A 308 -1.75 27.90 2.69
N ASN A 309 -1.32 28.32 1.51
CA ASN A 309 -2.03 27.99 0.27
C ASN A 309 -2.02 26.49 -0.01
N TRP A 310 -0.88 25.79 0.15
CA TRP A 310 -0.82 24.35 -0.03
C TRP A 310 -1.89 23.64 0.82
N VAL A 311 -1.96 23.98 2.11
CA VAL A 311 -2.89 23.33 3.03
C VAL A 311 -4.32 23.78 2.80
N VAL A 312 -4.56 25.09 2.83
CA VAL A 312 -5.94 25.63 2.85
C VAL A 312 -6.61 25.48 1.48
N PHE A 313 -5.91 25.79 0.39
CA PHE A 313 -6.47 25.67 -0.95
C PHE A 313 -6.82 24.23 -1.28
N PHE A 314 -5.87 23.30 -1.01
CA PHE A 314 -6.10 21.88 -1.28
C PHE A 314 -7.25 21.32 -0.43
N PHE A 315 -7.26 21.60 0.86
CA PHE A 315 -8.31 21.14 1.77
C PHE A 315 -9.68 21.68 1.37
N LEU A 316 -9.79 23.00 1.15
CA LEU A 316 -11.07 23.63 0.79
C LEU A 316 -11.57 23.13 -0.56
N PHE A 317 -10.69 22.93 -1.54
CA PHE A 317 -11.08 22.40 -2.84
C PHE A 317 -11.72 21.01 -2.69
N ILE A 318 -11.05 20.10 -1.98
CA ILE A 318 -11.56 18.74 -1.76
C ILE A 318 -12.85 18.76 -0.94
N LEU A 319 -12.93 19.59 0.10
CA LEU A 319 -14.13 19.70 0.95
C LEU A 319 -15.32 20.23 0.13
N ILE A 320 -15.15 21.34 -0.58
CA ILE A 320 -16.24 21.94 -1.38
C ILE A 320 -16.72 20.95 -2.45
N LYS A 321 -15.80 20.29 -3.19
CA LYS A 321 -16.15 19.26 -4.16
C LYS A 321 -16.94 18.13 -3.51
N SER A 322 -16.55 17.72 -2.29
CA SER A 322 -17.17 16.59 -1.58
C SER A 322 -18.52 16.90 -0.93
N LEU A 323 -18.84 18.16 -0.71
CA LEU A 323 -20.18 18.60 -0.31
C LEU A 323 -21.17 18.62 -1.47
N GLY A 324 -20.69 18.57 -2.73
CA GLY A 324 -21.49 18.47 -3.93
C GLY A 324 -22.11 17.08 -4.14
N GLU A 325 -22.37 16.73 -5.40
CA GLU A 325 -23.02 15.46 -5.76
C GLU A 325 -22.09 14.25 -5.58
N THR A 326 -20.81 14.39 -5.89
CA THR A 326 -19.82 13.32 -5.83
C THR A 326 -18.75 13.63 -4.81
N SER A 327 -18.75 12.90 -3.68
CA SER A 327 -17.74 13.07 -2.64
C SER A 327 -16.45 12.33 -2.99
N ILE A 328 -15.32 13.01 -2.76
CA ILE A 328 -13.96 12.46 -2.86
C ILE A 328 -13.19 12.61 -1.54
N PHE A 329 -13.90 12.81 -0.43
CA PHE A 329 -13.30 13.08 0.88
C PHE A 329 -12.86 11.77 1.55
N LEU A 330 -11.65 11.31 1.22
CA LEU A 330 -11.02 10.12 1.77
C LEU A 330 -9.65 10.44 2.35
N ASN A 331 -9.27 9.79 3.44
CA ASN A 331 -7.95 9.92 4.07
C ASN A 331 -6.82 9.91 3.03
N ARG A 332 -6.82 8.89 2.16
CA ARG A 332 -5.76 8.67 1.17
C ARG A 332 -5.70 9.75 0.09
N TYR A 333 -6.82 10.38 -0.26
CA TYR A 333 -6.84 11.46 -1.25
C TYR A 333 -6.32 12.79 -0.69
N LEU A 334 -6.41 12.95 0.63
CA LEU A 334 -5.93 14.13 1.36
C LEU A 334 -4.47 13.99 1.81
N ILE A 335 -3.78 12.90 1.46
CA ILE A 335 -2.40 12.62 1.88
C ILE A 335 -1.40 13.73 1.49
N SER A 336 -1.69 14.48 0.42
CA SER A 336 -0.90 15.64 0.00
C SER A 336 -0.81 16.76 1.04
N LEU A 337 -1.69 16.77 2.07
CA LEU A 337 -1.64 17.74 3.17
C LEU A 337 -0.53 17.43 4.17
N VAL A 338 -0.12 16.16 4.31
CA VAL A 338 0.87 15.73 5.32
C VAL A 338 2.18 16.52 5.26
N PRO A 339 2.82 16.70 4.09
CA PRO A 339 4.03 17.53 4.01
C PRO A 339 3.78 18.99 4.41
N GLY A 340 2.63 19.55 4.03
CA GLY A 340 2.25 20.92 4.39
C GLY A 340 2.06 21.09 5.91
N PHE A 341 1.45 20.14 6.60
CA PHE A 341 1.28 20.11 8.05
C PHE A 341 2.64 20.05 8.77
N ILE A 342 3.51 19.16 8.32
CA ILE A 342 4.87 19.03 8.87
C ILE A 342 5.68 20.31 8.66
N LEU A 343 5.57 20.94 7.48
CA LEU A 343 6.26 22.23 7.23
C LEU A 343 5.73 23.34 8.13
N ALA A 344 4.42 23.39 8.36
CA ALA A 344 3.82 24.38 9.27
C ALA A 344 4.39 24.25 10.69
N ILE A 345 4.38 23.03 11.24
CA ILE A 345 4.96 22.76 12.56
C ILE A 345 6.46 23.07 12.57
N SER A 346 7.21 22.62 11.55
CA SER A 346 8.67 22.82 11.48
C SER A 346 9.06 24.29 11.41
N LEU A 347 8.28 25.09 10.67
CA LEU A 347 8.51 26.53 10.56
C LEU A 347 8.27 27.23 11.90
N VAL A 348 7.19 26.89 12.61
CA VAL A 348 6.89 27.46 13.94
C VAL A 348 7.96 27.07 14.97
N ILE A 349 8.40 25.82 14.97
CA ILE A 349 9.53 25.40 15.82
C ILE A 349 10.77 26.21 15.49
N GLU A 350 11.03 26.55 14.21
CA GLU A 350 12.21 27.30 13.81
C GLU A 350 12.19 28.77 14.29
N TYR A 351 11.03 29.37 14.55
CA TYR A 351 10.93 30.66 15.19
C TYR A 351 11.33 30.69 16.67
N ILE A 352 11.38 29.54 17.35
CA ILE A 352 11.81 29.45 18.75
C ILE A 352 13.31 29.82 18.83
N LYS A 353 13.68 30.74 19.72
CA LYS A 353 15.05 31.21 19.85
C LYS A 353 16.04 30.15 20.37
N TYR A 354 15.60 29.31 21.32
CA TYR A 354 16.47 28.39 22.06
C TYR A 354 16.53 27.01 21.39
N LYS A 355 17.74 26.58 20.98
CA LYS A 355 17.98 25.31 20.28
C LYS A 355 17.50 24.08 21.06
N HIS A 356 17.74 24.05 22.38
CA HIS A 356 17.32 22.94 23.22
C HIS A 356 15.78 22.78 23.27
N ILE A 357 15.04 23.91 23.24
CA ILE A 357 13.57 23.89 23.20
C ILE A 357 13.07 23.38 21.84
N LYS A 358 13.69 23.81 20.71
CA LYS A 358 13.40 23.25 19.39
C LYS A 358 13.56 21.74 19.36
N ASN A 359 14.69 21.25 19.85
CA ASN A 359 15.00 19.83 19.90
C ASN A 359 14.02 19.08 20.82
N LEU A 360 13.68 19.65 21.98
CA LEU A 360 12.72 19.04 22.92
C LEU A 360 11.34 18.88 22.27
N ILE A 361 10.81 19.94 21.63
CA ILE A 361 9.50 19.89 20.98
C ILE A 361 9.52 18.88 19.82
N THR A 362 10.56 18.90 18.99
CA THR A 362 10.72 17.90 17.93
C THR A 362 10.76 16.47 18.47
N PHE A 363 11.50 16.25 19.57
CA PHE A 363 11.57 14.96 20.24
C PHE A 363 10.21 14.51 20.81
N LEU A 364 9.47 15.42 21.43
CA LEU A 364 8.14 15.11 21.98
C LEU A 364 7.14 14.74 20.88
N ILE A 365 7.09 15.49 19.78
CA ILE A 365 6.21 15.15 18.63
C ILE A 365 6.64 13.82 18.02
N SER A 366 7.95 13.58 17.89
CA SER A 366 8.50 12.31 17.43
C SER A 366 8.09 11.14 18.34
N GLY A 367 8.12 11.35 19.64
CA GLY A 367 7.67 10.38 20.65
C GLY A 367 6.17 10.06 20.51
N ILE A 368 5.35 11.07 20.27
CA ILE A 368 3.90 10.89 20.02
C ILE A 368 3.69 10.04 18.75
N PHE A 369 4.38 10.33 17.65
CA PHE A 369 4.26 9.54 16.42
C PHE A 369 4.65 8.07 16.62
N LEU A 370 5.75 7.82 17.33
CA LEU A 370 6.17 6.47 17.68
C LEU A 370 5.14 5.77 18.58
N TYR A 371 4.60 6.49 19.57
CA TYR A 371 3.53 5.97 20.42
C TYR A 371 2.29 5.57 19.61
N VAL A 372 1.86 6.40 18.65
CA VAL A 372 0.73 6.08 17.76
C VAL A 372 1.02 4.81 16.94
N ILE A 373 2.21 4.68 16.34
CA ILE A 373 2.57 3.52 15.52
C ILE A 373 2.55 2.22 16.34
N PHE A 374 3.21 2.24 17.51
CA PHE A 374 3.48 1.01 18.27
C PHE A 374 2.38 0.66 19.27
N ASN A 375 1.70 1.65 19.88
CA ASN A 375 0.76 1.41 20.97
C ASN A 375 -0.72 1.62 20.56
N GLU A 376 -1.04 2.67 19.81
CA GLU A 376 -2.43 2.92 19.40
C GLU A 376 -2.79 2.06 18.18
N LYS A 377 -2.06 2.22 17.07
CA LYS A 377 -2.32 1.46 15.84
C LYS A 377 -1.77 0.03 15.88
N LYS A 378 -0.74 -0.21 16.69
CA LYS A 378 -0.01 -1.49 16.74
C LYS A 378 0.34 -1.99 15.34
N TYR A 379 0.71 -1.06 14.44
CA TYR A 379 0.76 -1.25 13.00
C TYR A 379 1.62 -2.45 12.56
N TYR A 380 2.69 -2.73 13.28
CA TYR A 380 3.61 -3.82 12.98
C TYR A 380 3.28 -5.16 13.66
N THR A 381 2.24 -5.19 14.49
CA THR A 381 1.86 -6.38 15.28
C THR A 381 0.39 -6.77 15.16
N THR A 382 -0.44 -5.88 14.61
CA THR A 382 -1.88 -6.14 14.40
C THR A 382 -2.22 -6.01 12.92
N ARG A 383 -2.98 -6.96 12.39
CA ARG A 383 -3.51 -6.89 11.02
C ARG A 383 -4.57 -5.78 10.96
N VAL A 384 -4.39 -4.82 10.06
CA VAL A 384 -5.32 -3.69 9.84
C VAL A 384 -5.86 -3.65 8.41
N LYS A 385 -5.36 -4.54 7.54
CA LYS A 385 -5.81 -4.74 6.16
C LYS A 385 -6.41 -6.12 6.00
N ALA A 386 -7.35 -6.26 5.05
CA ALA A 386 -7.93 -7.56 4.71
C ALA A 386 -6.85 -8.60 4.42
N GLN A 387 -7.02 -9.80 4.95
CA GLN A 387 -6.04 -10.89 4.89
C GLN A 387 -6.34 -11.86 3.73
N PHE A 388 -6.60 -11.35 2.53
CA PHE A 388 -6.97 -12.21 1.41
C PHE A 388 -5.88 -13.22 1.04
N ASN A 389 -4.60 -12.86 1.16
CA ASN A 389 -3.50 -13.78 0.92
C ASN A 389 -3.52 -14.95 1.94
N ASP A 390 -3.65 -14.64 3.23
CA ASP A 390 -3.69 -15.65 4.30
C ASP A 390 -4.94 -16.53 4.14
N LEU A 391 -6.10 -15.93 3.77
CA LEU A 391 -7.35 -16.64 3.51
C LEU A 391 -7.22 -17.62 2.34
N THR A 392 -6.62 -17.19 1.24
CA THR A 392 -6.45 -18.06 0.05
C THR A 392 -5.47 -19.20 0.33
N GLU A 393 -4.37 -18.95 1.04
CA GLU A 393 -3.44 -20.00 1.47
C GLU A 393 -4.13 -21.04 2.35
N GLU A 394 -4.96 -20.62 3.32
CA GLU A 394 -5.70 -21.53 4.19
C GLU A 394 -6.75 -22.32 3.41
N VAL A 395 -7.48 -21.68 2.50
CA VAL A 395 -8.46 -22.36 1.64
C VAL A 395 -7.77 -23.38 0.71
N ILE A 396 -6.64 -23.05 0.10
CA ILE A 396 -5.86 -23.97 -0.74
C ILE A 396 -5.44 -25.19 0.08
N ALA A 397 -4.93 -25.00 1.28
CA ALA A 397 -4.49 -26.09 2.16
C ALA A 397 -5.66 -27.00 2.57
N LEU A 398 -6.87 -26.46 2.67
CA LEU A 398 -8.09 -27.20 3.04
C LEU A 398 -8.89 -27.73 1.84
N ASN A 399 -8.47 -27.44 0.60
CA ASN A 399 -9.13 -27.81 -0.65
C ASN A 399 -8.25 -28.74 -1.52
N PRO A 400 -7.85 -29.91 -1.04
CA PRO A 400 -6.98 -30.84 -1.79
C PRO A 400 -7.63 -31.38 -3.05
N ASN A 401 -8.96 -31.40 -3.12
CA ASN A 401 -9.74 -31.93 -4.25
C ASN A 401 -9.99 -30.88 -5.36
N ASN A 402 -9.45 -29.68 -5.24
CA ASN A 402 -9.67 -28.58 -6.18
C ASN A 402 -11.16 -28.28 -6.42
N GLU A 403 -11.95 -28.27 -5.35
CA GLU A 403 -13.37 -27.93 -5.40
C GLU A 403 -13.55 -26.47 -5.86
N THR A 404 -14.73 -26.18 -6.38
CA THR A 404 -15.10 -24.86 -6.88
C THR A 404 -14.94 -23.80 -5.81
N ILE A 405 -14.33 -22.68 -6.20
CA ILE A 405 -14.24 -21.46 -5.38
C ILE A 405 -15.11 -20.38 -6.01
N VAL A 406 -16.00 -19.80 -5.23
CA VAL A 406 -16.89 -18.70 -5.63
C VAL A 406 -16.61 -17.48 -4.77
N SER A 407 -16.53 -16.31 -5.37
CA SER A 407 -16.27 -15.06 -4.66
C SER A 407 -16.76 -13.87 -5.46
N ASN A 408 -17.20 -12.81 -4.77
CA ASN A 408 -17.37 -11.50 -5.40
C ASN A 408 -16.06 -10.91 -5.95
N TRP A 409 -14.92 -11.45 -5.51
CA TRP A 409 -13.57 -11.01 -5.87
C TRP A 409 -12.82 -12.07 -6.68
N GLY A 410 -13.54 -13.00 -7.35
CA GLY A 410 -12.96 -14.15 -8.03
C GLY A 410 -11.83 -13.76 -8.98
N TRP A 411 -12.02 -12.71 -9.78
CA TRP A 411 -11.02 -12.21 -10.70
C TRP A 411 -9.72 -11.75 -10.00
N LEU A 412 -9.81 -11.15 -8.82
CA LEU A 412 -8.63 -10.69 -8.07
C LEU A 412 -7.99 -11.84 -7.29
N LEU A 413 -8.80 -12.69 -6.66
CA LEU A 413 -8.30 -13.81 -5.87
C LEU A 413 -7.60 -14.85 -6.74
N SER A 414 -7.96 -14.97 -8.02
CA SER A 414 -7.30 -15.87 -8.96
C SER A 414 -5.77 -15.63 -9.02
N TYR A 415 -5.29 -14.40 -8.74
CA TYR A 415 -3.86 -14.13 -8.65
C TYR A 415 -3.15 -15.03 -7.62
N TYR A 416 -3.74 -15.27 -6.45
CA TYR A 416 -3.18 -16.18 -5.44
C TYR A 416 -3.51 -17.63 -5.72
N LEU A 417 -4.71 -17.91 -6.21
CA LEU A 417 -5.22 -19.26 -6.43
C LEU A 417 -4.57 -19.95 -7.64
N ASP A 418 -4.23 -19.17 -8.69
CA ASP A 418 -3.59 -19.69 -9.92
C ASP A 418 -2.06 -19.85 -9.79
N ARG A 419 -1.43 -19.30 -8.74
CA ARG A 419 0.03 -19.32 -8.57
C ARG A 419 0.65 -20.71 -8.62
N GLU A 420 -0.07 -21.72 -8.16
CA GLU A 420 0.38 -23.11 -8.14
C GLU A 420 -0.23 -23.96 -9.24
N ASN A 421 -0.97 -23.38 -10.20
CA ASN A 421 -1.75 -24.11 -11.23
C ASN A 421 -2.71 -25.17 -10.66
N THR A 422 -3.08 -25.06 -9.40
CA THR A 422 -3.81 -26.09 -8.66
C THR A 422 -5.31 -25.88 -8.69
N ILE A 423 -5.81 -24.65 -8.85
CA ILE A 423 -7.25 -24.34 -8.82
C ILE A 423 -7.69 -23.71 -10.12
N LYS A 424 -8.43 -24.47 -10.93
CA LYS A 424 -8.95 -24.01 -12.23
C LYS A 424 -10.39 -23.47 -12.17
N ASN A 425 -11.10 -23.67 -11.06
CA ASN A 425 -12.53 -23.43 -10.93
C ASN A 425 -12.81 -22.27 -9.98
N VAL A 426 -12.42 -21.04 -10.37
CA VAL A 426 -12.72 -19.82 -9.61
C VAL A 426 -13.78 -19.02 -10.37
N TYR A 427 -14.93 -18.80 -9.72
CA TYR A 427 -16.04 -18.07 -10.31
C TYR A 427 -16.27 -16.72 -9.60
N GLU A 428 -16.43 -15.64 -10.37
CA GLU A 428 -16.80 -14.33 -9.86
C GLU A 428 -18.33 -14.20 -9.81
N LYS A 429 -18.88 -14.51 -8.64
CA LYS A 429 -20.32 -14.39 -8.35
C LYS A 429 -20.55 -14.10 -6.88
N ASN A 430 -21.63 -13.41 -6.56
CA ASN A 430 -22.12 -13.37 -5.19
C ASN A 430 -22.81 -14.69 -4.83
N LEU A 431 -22.95 -14.97 -3.53
CA LEU A 431 -23.50 -16.24 -3.05
C LEU A 431 -24.95 -16.45 -3.48
N ASP A 432 -25.79 -15.40 -3.43
CA ASP A 432 -27.19 -15.50 -3.83
C ASP A 432 -27.36 -15.91 -5.29
N ASN A 433 -26.57 -15.32 -6.20
CA ASN A 433 -26.59 -15.66 -7.62
C ASN A 433 -26.06 -17.08 -7.85
N HIS A 434 -25.01 -17.49 -7.13
CA HIS A 434 -24.50 -18.86 -7.24
C HIS A 434 -25.53 -19.88 -6.80
N ILE A 435 -26.21 -19.64 -5.68
CA ILE A 435 -27.27 -20.51 -5.19
C ILE A 435 -28.48 -20.53 -6.14
N ASN A 436 -28.80 -19.40 -6.76
CA ASN A 436 -29.87 -19.36 -7.76
C ASN A 436 -29.55 -20.24 -8.98
N ASP A 437 -28.29 -20.25 -9.46
CA ASP A 437 -27.87 -21.14 -10.54
C ASP A 437 -28.01 -22.61 -10.16
N ILE A 438 -27.74 -22.99 -8.91
CA ILE A 438 -27.96 -24.35 -8.39
C ILE A 438 -29.45 -24.64 -8.31
N LYS A 439 -30.29 -23.73 -7.81
CA LYS A 439 -31.76 -23.89 -7.72
C LYS A 439 -32.39 -24.10 -9.07
N THR A 440 -31.90 -23.41 -10.11
CA THR A 440 -32.44 -23.52 -11.48
C THR A 440 -31.83 -24.70 -12.27
N ASN A 441 -31.03 -25.55 -11.62
CA ASN A 441 -30.30 -26.68 -12.23
C ASN A 441 -29.39 -26.22 -13.41
N SER A 442 -28.97 -24.98 -13.41
CA SER A 442 -28.00 -24.45 -14.38
C SER A 442 -26.59 -24.99 -14.14
N ILE A 443 -26.31 -25.38 -12.90
CA ILE A 443 -25.07 -26.02 -12.48
C ILE A 443 -25.39 -27.13 -11.45
N GLU A 444 -24.67 -28.25 -11.51
CA GLU A 444 -24.64 -29.26 -10.45
C GLU A 444 -23.43 -29.00 -9.57
N GLN A 445 -23.62 -28.92 -8.25
CA GLN A 445 -22.55 -28.60 -7.31
C GLN A 445 -22.67 -29.49 -6.06
N GLU A 446 -21.70 -30.39 -5.88
CA GLU A 446 -21.63 -31.26 -4.70
C GLU A 446 -21.00 -30.56 -3.51
N SER A 447 -19.97 -29.77 -3.76
CA SER A 447 -19.29 -28.94 -2.74
C SER A 447 -18.69 -27.68 -3.34
N PHE A 448 -18.56 -26.65 -2.55
CA PHE A 448 -17.90 -25.40 -2.98
C PHE A 448 -17.42 -24.57 -1.79
N TRP A 449 -16.39 -23.77 -2.05
CA TRP A 449 -15.94 -22.69 -1.17
C TRP A 449 -16.54 -21.36 -1.60
N TYR A 450 -17.00 -20.56 -0.64
CA TYR A 450 -17.39 -19.19 -0.86
C TYR A 450 -16.50 -18.26 -0.03
N LEU A 451 -15.83 -17.31 -0.69
CA LEU A 451 -14.91 -16.36 -0.08
C LEU A 451 -15.42 -14.93 -0.30
N ASP A 452 -15.38 -14.09 0.73
CA ASP A 452 -15.68 -12.66 0.63
C ASP A 452 -14.92 -11.86 1.70
N GLY A 453 -15.07 -10.55 1.68
CA GLY A 453 -14.41 -9.63 2.62
C GLY A 453 -14.45 -8.19 2.13
N ASN A 454 -13.48 -7.37 2.57
CA ASN A 454 -13.40 -5.96 2.26
C ASN A 454 -14.65 -5.21 2.74
N SER A 455 -14.88 -5.30 4.06
CA SER A 455 -16.03 -4.70 4.76
C SER A 455 -17.39 -5.27 4.33
N ARG A 456 -17.41 -6.47 3.72
CA ARG A 456 -18.63 -7.21 3.43
C ARG A 456 -18.83 -8.32 4.45
N PRO A 457 -19.77 -8.16 5.40
CA PRO A 457 -20.14 -9.23 6.30
C PRO A 457 -20.85 -10.35 5.54
N TYR A 458 -20.92 -11.52 6.14
CA TYR A 458 -21.78 -12.60 5.62
C TYR A 458 -23.25 -12.17 5.72
N VAL A 459 -23.82 -11.80 4.59
CA VAL A 459 -25.25 -11.45 4.46
C VAL A 459 -25.76 -12.10 3.19
N VAL A 460 -26.80 -12.91 3.30
CA VAL A 460 -27.48 -13.57 2.21
C VAL A 460 -28.98 -13.30 2.28
N LEU A 461 -29.68 -13.49 1.17
CA LEU A 461 -31.14 -13.41 1.15
C LEU A 461 -31.73 -14.54 1.99
N PRO A 462 -32.88 -14.32 2.67
CA PRO A 462 -33.53 -15.38 3.47
C PRO A 462 -33.80 -16.67 2.69
N GLU A 463 -34.15 -16.56 1.41
CA GLU A 463 -34.38 -17.71 0.50
C GLU A 463 -33.08 -18.47 0.18
N THR A 464 -31.94 -17.78 0.15
CA THR A 464 -30.62 -18.38 -0.02
C THR A 464 -30.20 -19.13 1.22
N GLU A 465 -30.41 -18.52 2.39
CA GLU A 465 -30.11 -19.13 3.68
C GLU A 465 -30.96 -20.39 3.93
N GLU A 466 -32.26 -20.31 3.66
CA GLU A 466 -33.16 -21.47 3.74
C GLU A 466 -32.73 -22.60 2.81
N PHE A 467 -32.37 -22.28 1.56
CA PHE A 467 -31.91 -23.29 0.61
C PHE A 467 -30.60 -23.93 1.04
N LEU A 468 -29.63 -23.13 1.50
CA LEU A 468 -28.36 -23.63 2.02
C LEU A 468 -28.61 -24.57 3.22
N ASN A 469 -29.42 -24.17 4.18
CA ASN A 469 -29.74 -24.94 5.37
C ASN A 469 -30.46 -26.29 5.01
N ASN A 470 -31.30 -26.29 3.98
CA ASN A 470 -32.04 -27.49 3.58
C ASN A 470 -31.19 -28.45 2.73
N ASN A 471 -30.27 -27.95 1.89
CA ASN A 471 -29.59 -28.76 0.90
C ASN A 471 -28.09 -28.94 1.15
N PHE A 472 -27.46 -28.12 1.97
CA PHE A 472 -26.02 -28.14 2.23
C PHE A 472 -25.71 -28.27 3.72
N ILE A 473 -24.50 -28.72 4.01
CA ILE A 473 -23.87 -28.71 5.32
C ILE A 473 -22.77 -27.65 5.27
N LEU A 474 -22.74 -26.73 6.22
CA LEU A 474 -21.59 -25.83 6.42
C LEU A 474 -20.49 -26.67 7.11
N ASP A 475 -19.50 -27.12 6.32
CA ASP A 475 -18.43 -28.01 6.78
C ASP A 475 -17.32 -27.19 7.50
N LYS A 476 -16.90 -26.06 6.91
CA LYS A 476 -15.83 -25.22 7.46
C LYS A 476 -16.16 -23.75 7.42
N LYS A 477 -15.65 -23.04 8.41
CA LYS A 477 -15.78 -21.61 8.56
C LYS A 477 -14.40 -21.01 8.90
N ILE A 478 -13.90 -20.09 8.07
CA ILE A 478 -12.68 -19.34 8.30
C ILE A 478 -13.07 -17.87 8.49
N GLU A 479 -12.58 -17.24 9.53
CA GLU A 479 -12.76 -15.80 9.82
C GLU A 479 -11.39 -15.20 10.07
N LEU A 480 -10.99 -14.27 9.21
CA LEU A 480 -9.76 -13.48 9.35
C LEU A 480 -10.10 -12.00 9.43
N HIS A 481 -9.08 -11.15 9.54
CA HIS A 481 -9.32 -9.71 9.57
C HIS A 481 -9.85 -9.25 8.21
N ASP A 482 -11.09 -8.71 8.22
CA ASP A 482 -11.80 -8.16 7.07
C ASP A 482 -11.94 -9.10 5.86
N CYS A 483 -11.89 -10.42 6.07
CA CYS A 483 -12.22 -11.43 5.07
C CYS A 483 -12.60 -12.77 5.72
N TRP A 484 -13.34 -13.59 4.99
CA TRP A 484 -13.85 -14.85 5.49
C TRP A 484 -14.11 -15.86 4.38
N ALA A 485 -14.20 -17.14 4.76
CA ALA A 485 -14.60 -18.22 3.86
C ALA A 485 -15.58 -19.18 4.51
N ARG A 486 -16.39 -19.82 3.68
CA ARG A 486 -17.36 -20.85 4.04
C ARG A 486 -17.20 -22.01 3.07
N HIS A 487 -17.14 -23.23 3.58
CA HIS A 487 -17.18 -24.45 2.82
C HIS A 487 -18.54 -25.12 2.95
N TYR A 488 -19.19 -25.37 1.83
CA TYR A 488 -20.50 -26.01 1.76
C TYR A 488 -20.41 -27.36 1.04
N ILE A 489 -21.00 -28.39 1.64
CA ILE A 489 -21.10 -29.75 1.06
C ILE A 489 -22.59 -30.10 0.92
N SER A 490 -22.99 -30.51 -0.26
CA SER A 490 -24.37 -30.97 -0.51
C SER A 490 -24.74 -32.15 0.40
N LYS A 491 -25.91 -32.13 1.01
CA LYS A 491 -26.46 -33.26 1.77
C LYS A 491 -26.72 -34.50 0.90
N LYS A 492 -26.78 -34.30 -0.43
CA LYS A 492 -26.93 -35.39 -1.42
C LYS A 492 -25.57 -35.90 -1.91
N ALA A 493 -24.48 -35.18 -1.66
CA ALA A 493 -23.16 -35.66 -2.04
C ALA A 493 -22.92 -37.02 -1.36
N LYS A 494 -22.53 -38.00 -2.14
CA LYS A 494 -22.02 -39.25 -1.58
C LYS A 494 -20.78 -38.87 -0.79
N ARG A 495 -20.83 -38.98 0.54
CA ARG A 495 -19.63 -38.92 1.35
C ARG A 495 -18.69 -39.97 0.81
N THR A 496 -17.60 -39.58 0.21
CA THR A 496 -16.52 -40.51 -0.05
C THR A 496 -15.97 -40.87 1.31
N ASP A 497 -16.22 -42.08 1.76
CA ASP A 497 -15.70 -42.63 3.01
C ASP A 497 -14.17 -42.77 2.98
N GLU A 498 -13.52 -42.27 1.90
CA GLU A 498 -12.09 -42.37 1.66
C GLU A 498 -11.49 -40.99 1.50
N VAL A 499 -10.54 -40.64 2.36
CA VAL A 499 -9.65 -39.45 2.20
C VAL A 499 -8.34 -39.94 1.58
N LEU A 500 -8.15 -39.65 0.29
CA LEU A 500 -6.88 -39.95 -0.39
C LEU A 500 -5.85 -38.87 -0.11
N LEU A 501 -4.84 -39.17 0.69
CA LEU A 501 -3.72 -38.30 0.93
C LEU A 501 -2.69 -38.41 -0.21
N LYS A 502 -2.40 -37.31 -0.89
CA LYS A 502 -1.31 -37.28 -1.89
C LYS A 502 0.05 -37.24 -1.18
N LEU A 503 1.01 -37.97 -1.73
CA LEU A 503 2.36 -38.09 -1.13
C LEU A 503 3.05 -36.76 -0.90
N ASN A 504 2.84 -35.79 -1.79
CA ASN A 504 3.41 -34.43 -1.67
C ASN A 504 2.81 -33.59 -0.52
N GLN A 505 1.77 -34.07 0.15
CA GLN A 505 1.14 -33.40 1.30
C GLN A 505 1.81 -33.76 2.64
N PHE A 506 2.72 -34.72 2.64
CA PHE A 506 3.44 -35.12 3.85
C PHE A 506 4.64 -34.21 4.08
N SER A 507 4.75 -33.64 5.27
CA SER A 507 5.96 -32.92 5.69
C SER A 507 7.07 -33.89 6.08
N ASN A 508 8.32 -33.50 5.87
CA ASN A 508 9.52 -34.34 6.04
C ASN A 508 9.54 -35.59 5.15
N ALA A 509 8.85 -35.55 4.01
CA ALA A 509 8.79 -36.64 3.07
C ALA A 509 10.06 -36.63 2.19
N GLN A 510 10.62 -37.82 1.95
CA GLN A 510 11.65 -38.03 0.92
C GLN A 510 11.05 -38.90 -0.19
N PHE A 511 11.39 -38.58 -1.44
CA PHE A 511 10.83 -39.23 -2.60
C PHE A 511 11.96 -39.84 -3.43
N ASP A 512 11.67 -41.02 -4.03
CA ASP A 512 12.56 -41.61 -5.04
C ASP A 512 12.43 -40.87 -6.39
N GLY A 513 13.27 -41.22 -7.37
CA GLY A 513 13.23 -40.67 -8.71
C GLY A 513 11.92 -40.92 -9.48
N SER A 514 11.04 -41.79 -8.98
CA SER A 514 9.72 -42.13 -9.54
C SER A 514 8.58 -41.45 -8.79
N GLY A 515 8.88 -40.67 -7.73
CA GLY A 515 7.89 -39.95 -6.94
C GLY A 515 7.22 -40.77 -5.83
N ASN A 516 7.77 -41.94 -5.47
CA ASN A 516 7.29 -42.71 -4.33
C ASN A 516 7.88 -42.21 -3.03
N LEU A 517 7.06 -42.18 -1.95
CA LEU A 517 7.50 -41.79 -0.62
C LEU A 517 8.44 -42.86 -0.04
N MET A 518 9.66 -42.44 0.33
CA MET A 518 10.66 -43.31 0.93
C MET A 518 10.69 -43.16 2.44
N PHE A 519 10.72 -44.25 3.15
CA PHE A 519 10.98 -44.29 4.58
C PHE A 519 12.33 -44.95 4.85
N PHE A 520 13.14 -44.28 5.65
CA PHE A 520 14.41 -44.81 6.15
C PHE A 520 14.25 -45.25 7.60
N GLU A 521 15.15 -46.07 8.11
CA GLU A 521 15.17 -46.45 9.50
C GLU A 521 15.07 -45.22 10.41
N ASN A 522 14.09 -45.23 11.34
CA ASN A 522 13.79 -44.13 12.24
C ASN A 522 13.29 -42.80 11.57
N SER A 523 12.98 -42.81 10.28
CA SER A 523 12.37 -41.63 9.65
C SER A 523 10.91 -41.44 10.06
N LYS A 524 10.45 -40.19 10.08
CA LYS A 524 9.08 -39.80 10.41
C LYS A 524 8.55 -38.84 9.37
N SER A 525 7.50 -39.25 8.66
CA SER A 525 6.71 -38.37 7.82
C SER A 525 5.39 -38.01 8.51
N ILE A 526 5.00 -36.75 8.39
CA ILE A 526 3.82 -36.21 9.06
C ILE A 526 2.78 -35.89 7.96
N SER A 527 1.61 -36.52 8.04
CA SER A 527 0.49 -36.17 7.16
C SER A 527 -0.02 -34.75 7.46
N PRO A 528 -0.72 -34.12 6.52
CA PRO A 528 -1.49 -32.92 6.81
C PRO A 528 -2.49 -33.22 7.94
N LYS A 529 -2.84 -32.19 8.70
CA LYS A 529 -3.82 -32.32 9.79
C LYS A 529 -5.19 -32.65 9.21
N LEU A 530 -5.68 -33.84 9.50
CA LEU A 530 -7.03 -34.28 9.16
C LEU A 530 -7.95 -34.04 10.36
N ILE A 531 -9.11 -33.44 10.11
CA ILE A 531 -10.19 -33.33 11.08
C ILE A 531 -11.25 -34.32 10.64
N LEU A 532 -11.34 -35.44 11.35
CA LEU A 532 -12.32 -36.48 11.11
C LEU A 532 -13.47 -36.34 12.12
N GLU A 533 -14.71 -36.47 11.67
CA GLU A 533 -15.86 -36.57 12.56
C GLU A 533 -15.75 -37.85 13.43
N SER A 534 -16.47 -37.91 14.57
CA SER A 534 -16.46 -39.11 15.40
C SER A 534 -17.05 -40.28 14.62
N GLY A 535 -16.28 -41.34 14.45
CA GLY A 535 -16.68 -42.53 13.69
C GLY A 535 -15.59 -43.60 13.69
N ASN A 536 -15.89 -44.73 13.05
CA ASN A 536 -14.92 -45.82 12.83
C ASN A 536 -14.26 -45.62 11.47
N TYR A 537 -12.95 -45.47 11.45
CA TYR A 537 -12.17 -45.26 10.23
C TYR A 537 -11.22 -46.43 10.00
N LYS A 538 -11.06 -46.84 8.74
CA LYS A 538 -10.05 -47.79 8.28
C LYS A 538 -8.95 -47.01 7.58
N LEU A 539 -7.72 -47.17 8.03
CA LEU A 539 -6.57 -46.64 7.34
C LEU A 539 -5.97 -47.74 6.46
N GLU A 540 -5.91 -47.49 5.15
CA GLU A 540 -5.24 -48.35 4.20
C GLU A 540 -3.92 -47.72 3.76
N ILE A 541 -2.81 -48.44 3.93
CA ILE A 541 -1.49 -48.04 3.47
C ILE A 541 -0.98 -49.12 2.54
N THR A 542 -0.71 -48.76 1.28
CA THR A 542 0.00 -49.63 0.35
C THR A 542 1.49 -49.31 0.44
N ALA A 543 2.27 -50.24 0.94
CA ALA A 543 3.72 -50.08 1.07
C ALA A 543 4.44 -51.31 0.50
N MET A 544 5.56 -51.09 -0.18
CA MET A 544 6.46 -52.12 -0.64
C MET A 544 7.81 -51.97 0.03
N SER A 545 8.42 -53.07 0.46
CA SER A 545 9.81 -53.07 0.91
C SER A 545 10.74 -53.27 -0.29
N LEU A 546 11.85 -52.48 -0.33
CA LEU A 546 12.86 -52.69 -1.37
C LEU A 546 13.77 -53.87 -1.01
N PRO A 547 14.29 -54.62 -2.03
CA PRO A 547 15.09 -55.84 -1.82
C PRO A 547 16.39 -55.66 -1.03
N GLN A 548 16.84 -54.43 -0.81
CA GLN A 548 18.07 -54.14 -0.05
C GLN A 548 17.95 -54.37 1.45
N ASP A 549 16.70 -54.51 1.98
CA ASP A 549 16.47 -54.68 3.42
C ASP A 549 16.63 -56.13 3.88
N LYS A 550 17.12 -57.05 3.03
CA LYS A 550 17.28 -58.49 3.30
C LYS A 550 18.46 -58.89 4.20
N ILE A 551 19.05 -57.99 4.98
CA ILE A 551 20.16 -58.41 5.85
C ILE A 551 19.66 -59.20 7.05
N ASN A 552 18.39 -59.07 7.49
CA ASN A 552 17.88 -59.68 8.70
C ASN A 552 16.55 -60.44 8.59
N ASN A 553 16.02 -60.73 7.43
CA ASN A 553 14.70 -61.39 7.24
C ASN A 553 13.51 -60.75 7.98
N GLU A 554 13.59 -59.47 8.33
CA GLU A 554 12.47 -58.76 8.96
C GLU A 554 11.76 -57.86 7.96
N ASN A 555 10.42 -57.95 7.93
CA ASN A 555 9.60 -57.02 7.15
C ASN A 555 9.60 -55.62 7.78
N ALA A 556 9.57 -54.58 6.94
CA ALA A 556 9.48 -53.21 7.42
C ALA A 556 8.19 -53.00 8.23
N LYS A 557 8.33 -52.41 9.42
CA LYS A 557 7.20 -52.15 10.34
C LYS A 557 6.93 -50.64 10.40
N PHE A 558 5.70 -50.27 10.10
CA PHE A 558 5.25 -48.87 10.20
C PHE A 558 4.37 -48.69 11.43
N LYS A 559 4.65 -47.66 12.22
CA LYS A 559 3.78 -47.28 13.33
C LYS A 559 2.97 -46.06 12.94
N VAL A 560 1.67 -46.13 13.13
CA VAL A 560 0.72 -45.07 12.83
C VAL A 560 0.30 -44.37 14.11
N TYR A 561 0.42 -43.03 14.15
CA TYR A 561 0.04 -42.22 15.29
C TYR A 561 -1.03 -41.21 14.92
N ALA A 562 -1.99 -40.94 15.79
CA ALA A 562 -2.85 -39.75 15.72
C ALA A 562 -2.71 -38.97 17.04
N ASN A 563 -2.45 -37.68 16.94
CA ASN A 563 -2.24 -36.80 18.08
C ASN A 563 -1.23 -37.35 19.12
N SER A 564 -0.15 -37.96 18.62
CA SER A 564 0.89 -38.64 19.44
C SER A 564 0.43 -39.97 20.11
N VAL A 565 -0.78 -40.43 19.86
CA VAL A 565 -1.28 -41.73 20.34
C VAL A 565 -1.04 -42.77 19.25
N LEU A 566 -0.39 -43.88 19.62
CA LEU A 566 -0.17 -45.01 18.69
C LEU A 566 -1.52 -45.67 18.35
N LEU A 567 -1.93 -45.58 17.10
CA LEU A 567 -3.16 -46.22 16.62
C LEU A 567 -2.94 -47.69 16.23
N GLY A 568 -1.76 -48.03 15.73
CA GLY A 568 -1.44 -49.37 15.30
C GLY A 568 -0.05 -49.49 14.68
N GLN A 569 0.31 -50.72 14.36
CA GLN A 569 1.54 -51.06 13.66
C GLN A 569 1.17 -51.90 12.42
N VAL A 570 1.70 -51.56 11.26
CA VAL A 570 1.51 -52.26 10.00
C VAL A 570 2.82 -52.87 9.55
N GLU A 571 2.79 -54.09 9.11
CA GLU A 571 3.92 -54.81 8.52
C GLU A 571 3.78 -54.79 6.98
N ALA A 572 4.81 -54.30 6.28
CA ALA A 572 4.82 -54.37 4.83
C ALA A 572 5.06 -55.81 4.37
N SER A 573 4.17 -56.37 3.58
CA SER A 573 4.35 -57.72 2.97
C SER A 573 5.13 -57.58 1.67
N GLU A 574 6.05 -58.53 1.39
CA GLU A 574 6.66 -58.66 0.06
C GLU A 574 5.58 -58.93 -0.98
N GLN A 575 5.31 -57.99 -1.88
CA GLN A 575 4.68 -58.37 -3.16
C GLN A 575 5.79 -58.86 -4.11
N LYS A 576 5.76 -60.13 -4.41
CA LYS A 576 6.53 -60.67 -5.54
C LYS A 576 5.91 -60.08 -6.82
N LEU A 577 6.73 -59.37 -7.59
CA LEU A 577 6.45 -59.01 -8.97
C LEU A 577 6.29 -60.27 -9.82
#